data_74b07980e107f95d2f52608b5d083f44
#
_entry.id   74b07980e107f95d2f52608b5d083f44
#
_cell.length_a   1.000
_cell.length_b   1.000
_cell.length_c   1.000
_cell.angle_alpha   90.00
_cell.angle_beta   90.00
_cell.angle_gamma   90.00
#
_symmetry.space_group_name_H-M   'P 1'
#
loop_
_entity.id
_entity.type
_entity.pdbx_description
1 polymer ?
#
loop_
_entity_poly.entity_id
_entity_poly.type
_entity_poly.pdbx_seq_one_letter_code
_entity_poly.pdbx_strand_id
1 'polypeptide(L)'
;MIDYHVHIGKIVYGNKPLTPKMLIRKMDQLGIEKSVVLPIENPEETHWYMLSENVLRICKKYKDRLIPFCNVDPRRGLNSEGEKLIFNLIEEYVKKGAKGFGEILANLKFNDKRMKNIYRACGELKISIVFHLGGIPGRSNIGLTDEIGLPYIEEVLNEFPDTIFVAHGPGWWAEISGDVKPEDRDRYPKGKIEREGRVQYLLSNYPNIYADLSAGSGYNALTRDPEYGVEFLNRFHNKLLFGTDYLSPNQQLLIVEYLKNVNISEEKKKMIFYENAKKLLNI
;
A
#
# COMPACT_ATOMS: atom_id res chain seq x y z
N MET A 1 12.29 -12.77 2.65
CA MET A 1 11.05 -11.97 2.67
C MET A 1 11.09 -10.97 1.53
N ILE A 2 9.93 -10.64 0.95
CA ILE A 2 9.75 -9.54 0.01
C ILE A 2 8.93 -8.46 0.73
N ASP A 3 9.55 -7.30 0.94
CA ASP A 3 8.90 -6.13 1.54
C ASP A 3 8.16 -5.35 0.45
N TYR A 4 6.83 -5.33 0.53
CA TYR A 4 6.00 -4.75 -0.54
C TYR A 4 5.84 -3.22 -0.43
N HIS A 5 6.42 -2.59 0.61
CA HIS A 5 6.22 -1.17 0.87
C HIS A 5 7.41 -0.51 1.56
N VAL A 6 8.24 0.20 0.79
CA VAL A 6 9.26 1.09 1.33
C VAL A 6 9.37 2.38 0.51
N HIS A 7 9.87 3.43 1.16
CA HIS A 7 10.21 4.70 0.53
C HIS A 7 11.69 5.00 0.71
N ILE A 8 12.26 5.78 -0.21
CA ILE A 8 13.65 6.25 -0.14
C ILE A 8 13.67 7.76 -0.35
N GLY A 9 14.74 8.41 0.10
CA GLY A 9 14.92 9.84 -0.09
C GLY A 9 14.55 10.66 1.15
N LYS A 10 14.42 11.97 0.94
CA LYS A 10 13.97 12.92 1.94
C LYS A 10 12.53 13.27 1.63
N ILE A 11 11.59 12.67 2.34
CA ILE A 11 10.15 12.82 2.06
C ILE A 11 9.52 13.79 3.05
N VAL A 12 9.77 13.60 4.35
CA VAL A 12 9.15 14.36 5.43
C VAL A 12 10.14 15.34 6.04
N TYR A 13 9.68 16.57 6.33
CA TYR A 13 10.46 17.59 7.01
C TYR A 13 10.89 17.11 8.40
N GLY A 14 12.13 17.44 8.77
CA GLY A 14 12.71 17.02 10.06
C GLY A 14 13.25 15.60 10.09
N ASN A 15 12.81 14.71 9.20
CA ASN A 15 13.34 13.35 9.10
C ASN A 15 14.70 13.34 8.35
N LYS A 16 15.59 12.45 8.79
CA LYS A 16 16.80 12.13 8.03
C LYS A 16 16.43 11.38 6.77
N PRO A 17 17.04 11.68 5.62
CA PRO A 17 16.76 10.99 4.38
C PRO A 17 17.18 9.52 4.48
N LEU A 18 16.34 8.62 3.97
CA LEU A 18 16.69 7.20 3.81
C LEU A 18 17.39 7.00 2.47
N THR A 19 18.67 6.66 2.52
CA THR A 19 19.44 6.38 1.31
C THR A 19 19.27 4.91 0.87
N PRO A 20 19.48 4.59 -0.43
CA PRO A 20 19.42 3.20 -0.90
C PRO A 20 20.40 2.28 -0.15
N LYS A 21 21.61 2.76 0.19
CA LYS A 21 22.58 1.98 0.96
C LYS A 21 22.09 1.68 2.39
N MET A 22 21.39 2.62 3.02
CA MET A 22 20.81 2.42 4.35
C MET A 22 19.66 1.42 4.28
N LEU A 23 18.79 1.52 3.26
CA LEU A 23 17.74 0.54 3.02
C LEU A 23 18.31 -0.87 2.85
N ILE A 24 19.30 -1.06 1.97
CA ILE A 24 19.95 -2.39 1.76
C ILE A 24 20.50 -2.94 3.07
N ARG A 25 21.20 -2.13 3.87
CA ARG A 25 21.71 -2.56 5.18
C ARG A 25 20.59 -3.01 6.12
N LYS A 26 19.48 -2.27 6.15
CA LYS A 26 18.32 -2.63 6.97
C LYS A 26 17.69 -3.94 6.48
N MET A 27 17.56 -4.11 5.17
CA MET A 27 17.08 -5.35 4.55
C MET A 27 17.94 -6.54 4.96
N ASP A 28 19.29 -6.40 4.89
CA ASP A 28 20.24 -7.47 5.30
C ASP A 28 20.09 -7.83 6.78
N GLN A 29 19.95 -6.83 7.66
CA GLN A 29 19.71 -7.03 9.09
C GLN A 29 18.41 -7.79 9.40
N LEU A 30 17.38 -7.56 8.60
CA LEU A 30 16.05 -8.14 8.82
C LEU A 30 15.81 -9.44 8.03
N GLY A 31 16.72 -9.83 7.12
CA GLY A 31 16.56 -10.97 6.23
C GLY A 31 15.56 -10.71 5.10
N ILE A 32 15.40 -9.44 4.66
CA ILE A 32 14.58 -9.04 3.53
C ILE A 32 15.39 -9.20 2.25
N GLU A 33 14.89 -10.03 1.33
CA GLU A 33 15.57 -10.31 0.06
C GLU A 33 15.35 -9.18 -0.94
N LYS A 34 14.11 -8.77 -1.12
CA LYS A 34 13.71 -7.70 -2.05
C LYS A 34 12.77 -6.72 -1.38
N SER A 35 12.80 -5.46 -1.84
CA SER A 35 11.83 -4.44 -1.41
C SER A 35 11.27 -3.69 -2.61
N VAL A 36 9.96 -3.49 -2.59
CA VAL A 36 9.25 -2.61 -3.53
C VAL A 36 9.45 -1.17 -3.08
N VAL A 37 10.00 -0.34 -3.96
CA VAL A 37 10.23 1.08 -3.71
C VAL A 37 9.14 1.90 -4.36
N LEU A 38 8.37 2.59 -3.55
CA LEU A 38 7.24 3.41 -3.97
C LEU A 38 7.67 4.87 -4.10
N PRO A 39 7.43 5.52 -5.26
CA PRO A 39 7.59 6.95 -5.41
C PRO A 39 6.50 7.72 -4.66
N ILE A 40 6.77 9.00 -4.37
CA ILE A 40 5.82 9.94 -3.77
C ILE A 40 5.72 11.14 -4.71
N GLU A 41 4.62 11.26 -5.43
CA GLU A 41 4.39 12.31 -6.43
C GLU A 41 3.13 13.15 -6.18
N ASN A 42 2.31 12.78 -5.20
CA ASN A 42 1.15 13.56 -4.82
C ASN A 42 1.54 14.70 -3.86
N PRO A 43 0.95 15.90 -3.98
CA PRO A 43 1.34 17.06 -3.18
C PRO A 43 0.90 17.01 -1.71
N GLU A 44 -0.01 16.10 -1.36
CA GLU A 44 -0.58 16.00 -0.03
C GLU A 44 0.47 15.55 1.00
N GLU A 45 0.65 16.36 2.02
CA GLU A 45 1.54 16.14 3.19
C GLU A 45 2.98 15.72 2.88
N THR A 46 3.40 15.89 1.64
CA THR A 46 4.76 15.61 1.21
C THR A 46 5.54 16.91 1.16
N HIS A 47 6.69 16.96 1.81
CA HIS A 47 7.55 18.14 1.76
C HIS A 47 8.50 18.11 0.57
N TRP A 48 8.90 16.91 0.13
CA TRP A 48 9.72 16.71 -1.06
C TRP A 48 9.24 15.48 -1.83
N TYR A 49 9.17 15.61 -3.13
CA TYR A 49 8.82 14.51 -4.01
C TYR A 49 9.97 13.51 -4.18
N MET A 50 9.61 12.23 -4.27
CA MET A 50 10.47 11.17 -4.81
C MET A 50 9.82 10.69 -6.10
N LEU A 51 10.27 11.22 -7.23
CA LEU A 51 9.66 10.97 -8.54
C LEU A 51 9.92 9.55 -9.04
N SER A 52 9.01 9.02 -9.84
CA SER A 52 9.09 7.71 -10.50
C SER A 52 10.42 7.55 -11.27
N GLU A 53 10.87 8.56 -11.98
CA GLU A 53 12.17 8.56 -12.68
C GLU A 53 13.35 8.35 -11.73
N ASN A 54 13.30 8.92 -10.52
CA ASN A 54 14.34 8.74 -9.51
C ASN A 54 14.32 7.31 -8.97
N VAL A 55 13.14 6.78 -8.66
CA VAL A 55 12.96 5.40 -8.19
C VAL A 55 13.47 4.41 -9.23
N LEU A 56 13.05 4.53 -10.47
CA LEU A 56 13.50 3.69 -11.59
C LEU A 56 15.03 3.70 -11.74
N ARG A 57 15.63 4.91 -11.74
CA ARG A 57 17.09 5.08 -11.85
C ARG A 57 17.85 4.45 -10.68
N ILE A 58 17.31 4.56 -9.45
CA ILE A 58 17.91 3.96 -8.25
C ILE A 58 17.78 2.45 -8.30
N CYS A 59 16.58 1.94 -8.53
CA CYS A 59 16.33 0.50 -8.55
C CYS A 59 17.14 -0.22 -9.65
N LYS A 60 17.36 0.43 -10.79
CA LYS A 60 18.24 -0.10 -11.85
C LYS A 60 19.66 -0.40 -11.34
N LYS A 61 20.19 0.38 -10.38
CA LYS A 61 21.51 0.15 -9.76
C LYS A 61 21.51 -0.99 -8.74
N TYR A 62 20.33 -1.34 -8.21
CA TYR A 62 20.12 -2.37 -7.20
C TYR A 62 19.08 -3.40 -7.66
N LYS A 63 19.07 -3.73 -8.95
CA LYS A 63 18.04 -4.54 -9.63
C LYS A 63 17.74 -5.89 -8.99
N ASP A 64 18.73 -6.47 -8.29
CA ASP A 64 18.57 -7.76 -7.62
C ASP A 64 17.87 -7.63 -6.25
N ARG A 65 17.77 -6.42 -5.72
CA ARG A 65 17.27 -6.14 -4.37
C ARG A 65 16.06 -5.19 -4.36
N LEU A 66 15.97 -4.23 -5.27
CA LEU A 66 14.96 -3.19 -5.28
C LEU A 66 14.08 -3.30 -6.53
N ILE A 67 12.77 -3.28 -6.31
CA ILE A 67 11.74 -3.40 -7.33
C ILE A 67 11.06 -2.02 -7.47
N PRO A 68 11.13 -1.34 -8.62
CA PRO A 68 10.53 -0.03 -8.76
C PRO A 68 9.02 -0.09 -9.00
N PHE A 69 8.27 0.76 -8.34
CA PHE A 69 6.93 1.15 -8.72
C PHE A 69 6.97 2.53 -9.39
N CYS A 70 5.87 2.92 -10.00
CA CYS A 70 5.68 4.27 -10.54
C CYS A 70 4.44 4.93 -9.91
N ASN A 71 4.35 6.24 -10.05
CA ASN A 71 3.20 7.02 -9.64
C ASN A 71 2.98 8.16 -10.66
N VAL A 72 1.76 8.60 -10.82
CA VAL A 72 1.35 9.76 -11.60
C VAL A 72 0.21 10.43 -10.84
N ASP A 73 0.32 11.70 -10.54
CA ASP A 73 -0.78 12.41 -9.90
C ASP A 73 -2.02 12.39 -10.80
N PRO A 74 -3.19 11.95 -10.30
CA PRO A 74 -4.42 11.81 -11.09
C PRO A 74 -4.94 13.12 -11.67
N ARG A 75 -4.46 14.26 -11.19
CA ARG A 75 -4.86 15.61 -11.64
C ARG A 75 -4.01 16.13 -12.80
N ARG A 76 -2.97 15.41 -13.22
CA ARG A 76 -2.15 15.80 -14.36
C ARG A 76 -2.95 15.72 -15.67
N GLY A 77 -2.77 16.73 -16.53
CA GLY A 77 -3.34 16.74 -17.88
C GLY A 77 -4.86 16.88 -17.97
N LEU A 78 -5.54 17.30 -16.88
CA LEU A 78 -7.01 17.40 -16.83
C LEU A 78 -7.62 18.27 -17.93
N ASN A 79 -6.90 19.29 -18.40
CA ASN A 79 -7.41 20.27 -19.36
C ASN A 79 -7.09 19.91 -20.82
N SER A 80 -6.47 18.75 -21.07
CA SER A 80 -6.05 18.35 -22.41
C SER A 80 -6.51 16.93 -22.77
N GLU A 81 -5.71 15.94 -22.43
CA GLU A 81 -5.90 14.57 -22.90
C GLU A 81 -6.26 13.56 -21.79
N GLY A 82 -6.33 14.01 -20.54
CA GLY A 82 -6.78 13.25 -19.35
C GLY A 82 -6.40 11.78 -19.31
N GLU A 83 -7.34 10.91 -19.68
CA GLU A 83 -7.20 9.45 -19.64
C GLU A 83 -6.02 8.95 -20.49
N LYS A 84 -5.92 9.40 -21.73
CA LYS A 84 -4.85 8.98 -22.66
C LYS A 84 -3.47 9.39 -22.17
N LEU A 85 -3.35 10.59 -21.60
CA LEU A 85 -2.09 11.05 -21.04
C LEU A 85 -1.68 10.18 -19.84
N ILE A 86 -2.61 9.89 -18.93
CA ILE A 86 -2.35 9.03 -17.75
C ILE A 86 -1.91 7.65 -18.19
N PHE A 87 -2.63 7.02 -19.12
CA PHE A 87 -2.25 5.72 -19.68
C PHE A 87 -0.83 5.73 -20.26
N ASN A 88 -0.54 6.68 -21.16
CA ASN A 88 0.75 6.76 -21.82
C ASN A 88 1.92 6.96 -20.83
N LEU A 89 1.73 7.78 -19.79
CA LEU A 89 2.75 7.99 -18.76
C LEU A 89 3.02 6.71 -17.96
N ILE A 90 1.97 6.02 -17.54
CA ILE A 90 2.12 4.76 -16.79
C ILE A 90 2.76 3.68 -17.67
N GLU A 91 2.30 3.56 -18.92
CA GLU A 91 2.87 2.62 -19.90
C GLU A 91 4.37 2.86 -20.12
N GLU A 92 4.78 4.12 -20.23
CA GLU A 92 6.20 4.47 -20.36
C GLU A 92 7.02 4.05 -19.14
N TYR A 93 6.51 4.24 -17.92
CA TYR A 93 7.18 3.78 -16.72
C TYR A 93 7.24 2.25 -16.64
N VAL A 94 6.21 1.54 -17.06
CA VAL A 94 6.22 0.07 -17.16
C VAL A 94 7.27 -0.40 -18.16
N LYS A 95 7.37 0.22 -19.34
CA LYS A 95 8.42 -0.05 -20.34
C LYS A 95 9.82 0.22 -19.78
N LYS A 96 9.99 1.18 -18.88
CA LYS A 96 11.24 1.46 -18.15
C LYS A 96 11.52 0.51 -17.00
N GLY A 97 10.60 -0.38 -16.65
CA GLY A 97 10.78 -1.46 -15.66
C GLY A 97 9.97 -1.33 -14.38
N ALA A 98 9.01 -0.39 -14.28
CA ALA A 98 8.08 -0.35 -13.15
C ALA A 98 7.23 -1.63 -13.11
N LYS A 99 7.07 -2.21 -11.90
CA LYS A 99 6.35 -3.46 -11.67
C LYS A 99 4.99 -3.27 -11.01
N GLY A 100 4.61 -2.05 -10.68
CA GLY A 100 3.36 -1.68 -10.06
C GLY A 100 3.21 -0.17 -9.97
N PHE A 101 2.11 0.27 -9.42
CA PHE A 101 1.72 1.67 -9.28
C PHE A 101 1.46 2.05 -7.81
N GLY A 102 1.83 3.24 -7.40
CA GLY A 102 1.61 3.78 -6.05
C GLY A 102 2.95 4.10 -5.34
N GLU A 103 2.91 4.56 -4.12
CA GLU A 103 1.74 4.72 -3.27
C GLU A 103 0.91 5.94 -3.70
N ILE A 104 -0.41 5.79 -3.74
CA ILE A 104 -1.31 6.89 -4.05
C ILE A 104 -1.65 7.63 -2.75
N LEU A 105 -1.20 8.88 -2.65
CA LEU A 105 -1.47 9.77 -1.51
C LEU A 105 -2.46 10.89 -1.85
N ALA A 106 -2.95 10.96 -3.09
CA ALA A 106 -3.87 12.01 -3.55
C ALA A 106 -5.13 12.07 -2.66
N ASN A 107 -5.44 13.23 -2.12
CA ASN A 107 -6.64 13.44 -1.29
C ASN A 107 -7.88 13.61 -2.17
N LEU A 108 -8.36 12.50 -2.71
CA LEU A 108 -9.54 12.37 -3.56
C LEU A 108 -10.44 11.25 -3.04
N LYS A 109 -11.71 11.27 -3.42
CA LYS A 109 -12.59 10.12 -3.20
C LYS A 109 -12.06 8.91 -3.96
N PHE A 110 -12.17 7.71 -3.38
CA PHE A 110 -11.68 6.50 -4.02
C PHE A 110 -12.31 6.29 -5.41
N ASN A 111 -13.58 6.61 -5.59
CA ASN A 111 -14.31 6.51 -6.85
C ASN A 111 -14.26 7.78 -7.72
N ASP A 112 -13.35 8.74 -7.44
CA ASP A 112 -13.17 9.93 -8.28
C ASP A 112 -12.83 9.53 -9.72
N LYS A 113 -13.46 10.21 -10.70
CA LYS A 113 -13.26 9.90 -12.13
C LYS A 113 -11.79 9.96 -12.58
N ARG A 114 -10.98 10.82 -11.96
CA ARG A 114 -9.55 10.95 -12.24
C ARG A 114 -8.78 9.72 -11.78
N MET A 115 -9.20 9.15 -10.64
CA MET A 115 -8.65 7.88 -10.14
C MET A 115 -9.04 6.71 -11.04
N LYS A 116 -10.27 6.67 -11.54
CA LYS A 116 -10.75 5.62 -12.46
C LYS A 116 -9.91 5.52 -13.74
N ASN A 117 -9.33 6.62 -14.21
CA ASN A 117 -8.36 6.59 -15.32
C ASN A 117 -7.08 5.81 -14.97
N ILE A 118 -6.56 5.99 -13.75
CA ILE A 118 -5.41 5.22 -13.26
C ILE A 118 -5.78 3.74 -13.09
N TYR A 119 -6.95 3.45 -12.52
CA TYR A 119 -7.40 2.08 -12.30
C TYR A 119 -7.51 1.30 -13.61
N ARG A 120 -8.12 1.91 -14.63
CA ARG A 120 -8.22 1.33 -15.98
C ARG A 120 -6.83 1.08 -16.58
N ALA A 121 -5.96 2.08 -16.56
CA ALA A 121 -4.61 1.95 -17.11
C ALA A 121 -3.81 0.83 -16.43
N CYS A 122 -3.86 0.73 -15.11
CA CYS A 122 -3.15 -0.32 -14.38
C CYS A 122 -3.73 -1.72 -14.66
N GLY A 123 -5.05 -1.84 -14.80
CA GLY A 123 -5.71 -3.10 -15.18
C GLY A 123 -5.28 -3.58 -16.57
N GLU A 124 -5.28 -2.68 -17.57
CA GLU A 124 -4.84 -2.97 -18.93
C GLU A 124 -3.34 -3.36 -18.97
N LEU A 125 -2.50 -2.68 -18.21
CA LEU A 125 -1.07 -2.94 -18.10
C LEU A 125 -0.73 -4.12 -17.15
N LYS A 126 -1.72 -4.71 -16.49
CA LYS A 126 -1.59 -5.85 -15.56
C LYS A 126 -0.60 -5.61 -14.43
N ILE A 127 -0.64 -4.41 -13.86
CA ILE A 127 0.15 -4.02 -12.69
C ILE A 127 -0.75 -3.73 -11.50
N SER A 128 -0.30 -4.09 -10.30
CA SER A 128 -1.03 -3.81 -9.06
C SER A 128 -0.90 -2.35 -8.63
N ILE A 129 -1.90 -1.89 -7.87
CA ILE A 129 -1.97 -0.52 -7.32
C ILE A 129 -1.86 -0.59 -5.80
N VAL A 130 -0.87 0.09 -5.22
CA VAL A 130 -0.83 0.37 -3.77
C VAL A 130 -1.46 1.73 -3.51
N PHE A 131 -2.46 1.78 -2.65
CA PHE A 131 -3.14 3.02 -2.28
C PHE A 131 -3.17 3.23 -0.77
N HIS A 132 -2.93 4.47 -0.36
CA HIS A 132 -3.15 4.91 1.00
C HIS A 132 -4.61 5.30 1.19
N LEU A 133 -5.33 4.60 2.06
CA LEU A 133 -6.64 5.06 2.50
C LEU A 133 -6.47 5.91 3.74
N GLY A 134 -6.76 7.20 3.60
CA GLY A 134 -6.84 8.16 4.70
C GLY A 134 -8.17 8.05 5.45
N GLY A 135 -8.66 9.16 5.93
CA GLY A 135 -9.91 9.21 6.67
C GLY A 135 -11.15 9.35 5.78
N ILE A 136 -12.09 10.12 6.28
CA ILE A 136 -13.37 10.43 5.62
C ILE A 136 -13.20 11.63 4.69
N PRO A 137 -13.95 11.71 3.58
CA PRO A 137 -13.93 12.85 2.69
C PRO A 137 -14.10 14.19 3.44
N GLY A 138 -13.19 15.14 3.16
CA GLY A 138 -13.17 16.47 3.78
C GLY A 138 -12.62 16.55 5.21
N ARG A 139 -12.13 15.44 5.78
CA ARG A 139 -11.49 15.42 7.11
C ARG A 139 -10.04 14.95 7.08
N SER A 140 -9.69 14.07 6.16
CA SER A 140 -8.31 13.62 5.96
C SER A 140 -7.54 14.60 5.07
N ASN A 141 -6.24 14.73 5.33
CA ASN A 141 -5.35 15.59 4.55
C ASN A 141 -4.48 14.80 3.57
N ILE A 142 -4.43 13.48 3.71
CA ILE A 142 -3.57 12.58 2.93
C ILE A 142 -4.31 11.30 2.55
N GLY A 143 -4.00 10.78 1.37
CA GLY A 143 -4.53 9.53 0.87
C GLY A 143 -5.94 9.63 0.29
N LEU A 144 -6.34 8.59 -0.40
CA LEU A 144 -7.71 8.45 -0.90
C LEU A 144 -8.70 8.39 0.27
N THR A 145 -9.90 8.83 0.04
CA THR A 145 -10.94 8.89 1.06
C THR A 145 -12.16 8.05 0.68
N ASP A 146 -12.81 7.48 1.70
CA ASP A 146 -14.05 6.73 1.57
C ASP A 146 -14.96 7.00 2.77
N GLU A 147 -16.23 6.74 2.63
CA GLU A 147 -17.20 6.78 3.74
C GLU A 147 -17.02 5.55 4.64
N ILE A 148 -17.63 5.59 5.85
CA ILE A 148 -17.69 4.41 6.73
C ILE A 148 -18.36 3.26 5.98
N GLY A 149 -17.75 2.08 6.08
CA GLY A 149 -18.21 0.88 5.37
C GLY A 149 -17.63 0.72 3.96
N LEU A 150 -16.74 1.61 3.53
CA LEU A 150 -15.95 1.51 2.27
C LEU A 150 -16.80 1.34 1.00
N PRO A 151 -17.90 2.10 0.81
CA PRO A 151 -18.78 1.95 -0.35
C PRO A 151 -18.10 2.31 -1.67
N TYR A 152 -17.18 3.30 -1.69
CA TYR A 152 -16.49 3.71 -2.92
C TYR A 152 -15.45 2.68 -3.36
N ILE A 153 -14.76 2.04 -2.42
CA ILE A 153 -13.87 0.90 -2.71
C ILE A 153 -14.69 -0.24 -3.31
N GLU A 154 -15.81 -0.60 -2.70
CA GLU A 154 -16.67 -1.68 -3.19
C GLU A 154 -17.20 -1.39 -4.61
N GLU A 155 -17.64 -0.16 -4.88
CA GLU A 155 -18.03 0.30 -6.22
C GLU A 155 -16.90 0.05 -7.23
N VAL A 156 -15.69 0.50 -6.92
CA VAL A 156 -14.53 0.41 -7.81
C VAL A 156 -14.07 -1.04 -8.01
N LEU A 157 -14.08 -1.86 -6.97
CA LEU A 157 -13.73 -3.29 -7.11
C LEU A 157 -14.66 -4.03 -8.08
N ASN A 158 -15.95 -3.68 -8.11
CA ASN A 158 -16.91 -4.21 -9.06
C ASN A 158 -16.70 -3.65 -10.48
N GLU A 159 -16.39 -2.36 -10.60
CA GLU A 159 -16.21 -1.70 -11.91
C GLU A 159 -14.90 -2.12 -12.59
N PHE A 160 -13.85 -2.43 -11.83
CA PHE A 160 -12.52 -2.79 -12.32
C PHE A 160 -12.06 -4.17 -11.84
N PRO A 161 -12.74 -5.26 -12.25
CA PRO A 161 -12.44 -6.61 -11.74
C PRO A 161 -11.05 -7.13 -12.13
N ASP A 162 -10.47 -6.61 -13.22
CA ASP A 162 -9.15 -7.00 -13.72
C ASP A 162 -8.00 -6.19 -13.09
N THR A 163 -8.32 -5.15 -12.32
CA THR A 163 -7.32 -4.31 -11.65
C THR A 163 -7.08 -4.84 -10.23
N ILE A 164 -5.82 -5.11 -9.89
CA ILE A 164 -5.44 -5.57 -8.56
C ILE A 164 -5.14 -4.36 -7.67
N PHE A 165 -5.85 -4.28 -6.56
CA PHE A 165 -5.69 -3.26 -5.53
C PHE A 165 -4.99 -3.82 -4.29
N VAL A 166 -4.06 -3.04 -3.72
CA VAL A 166 -3.38 -3.34 -2.46
C VAL A 166 -3.66 -2.20 -1.49
N ALA A 167 -4.46 -2.48 -0.50
CA ALA A 167 -4.95 -1.51 0.47
C ALA A 167 -3.92 -1.27 1.58
N HIS A 168 -3.66 -0.01 1.87
CA HIS A 168 -2.77 0.47 2.91
C HIS A 168 -3.38 1.68 3.64
N GLY A 169 -2.87 1.97 4.84
CA GLY A 169 -3.19 3.18 5.58
C GLY A 169 -4.22 3.00 6.70
N PRO A 170 -4.32 4.01 7.59
CA PRO A 170 -5.16 3.93 8.79
C PRO A 170 -6.65 3.83 8.48
N GLY A 171 -7.12 4.47 7.40
CA GLY A 171 -8.52 4.40 7.00
C GLY A 171 -8.97 2.99 6.61
N TRP A 172 -8.11 2.23 5.96
CA TRP A 172 -8.37 0.81 5.68
C TRP A 172 -8.36 -0.02 6.96
N TRP A 173 -7.28 0.09 7.75
CA TRP A 173 -7.10 -0.77 8.92
C TRP A 173 -8.03 -0.45 10.08
N ALA A 174 -8.59 0.75 10.16
CA ALA A 174 -9.65 1.05 11.12
C ALA A 174 -10.92 0.22 10.86
N GLU A 175 -11.23 -0.02 9.57
CA GLU A 175 -12.41 -0.82 9.13
C GLU A 175 -12.27 -2.34 9.31
N ILE A 176 -11.21 -2.81 9.99
CA ILE A 176 -11.14 -4.19 10.49
C ILE A 176 -12.20 -4.42 11.59
N SER A 177 -12.67 -3.35 12.24
CA SER A 177 -13.68 -3.35 13.27
C SER A 177 -15.00 -2.78 12.75
N GLY A 178 -16.11 -3.48 12.99
CA GLY A 178 -17.43 -3.08 12.51
C GLY A 178 -18.10 -1.99 13.32
N ASP A 179 -17.49 -1.54 14.40
CA ASP A 179 -17.90 -0.44 15.28
C ASP A 179 -17.04 0.83 15.11
N VAL A 180 -16.25 0.88 14.02
CA VAL A 180 -15.40 2.04 13.69
C VAL A 180 -16.24 3.32 13.61
N LYS A 181 -15.71 4.40 14.22
CA LYS A 181 -16.32 5.73 14.20
C LYS A 181 -15.60 6.66 13.25
N PRO A 182 -16.24 7.74 12.79
CA PRO A 182 -15.60 8.72 11.93
C PRO A 182 -14.28 9.28 12.46
N GLU A 183 -14.17 9.47 13.77
CA GLU A 183 -12.96 9.96 14.42
C GLU A 183 -11.82 8.94 14.51
N ASP A 184 -12.10 7.67 14.26
CA ASP A 184 -11.12 6.57 14.30
C ASP A 184 -10.43 6.33 12.94
N ARG A 185 -11.02 6.84 11.85
CA ARG A 185 -10.65 6.48 10.47
C ARG A 185 -9.22 6.86 10.07
N ASP A 186 -8.67 7.92 10.60
CA ASP A 186 -7.29 8.38 10.34
C ASP A 186 -6.38 8.16 11.55
N ARG A 187 -6.77 7.27 12.46
CA ARG A 187 -6.06 6.96 13.71
C ARG A 187 -5.80 5.47 13.87
N TYR A 188 -5.27 5.11 15.01
CA TYR A 188 -5.04 3.73 15.45
C TYR A 188 -6.01 3.40 16.57
N PRO A 189 -7.22 2.85 16.26
CA PRO A 189 -8.22 2.48 17.26
C PRO A 189 -7.66 1.50 18.29
N LYS A 190 -8.12 1.60 19.54
CA LYS A 190 -7.71 0.74 20.64
C LYS A 190 -8.85 -0.20 21.04
N GLY A 191 -8.50 -1.26 21.75
CA GLY A 191 -9.46 -2.23 22.29
C GLY A 191 -9.76 -3.39 21.35
N LYS A 192 -10.61 -4.29 21.79
CA LYS A 192 -10.98 -5.51 21.07
C LYS A 192 -11.80 -5.23 19.82
N ILE A 193 -11.81 -6.20 18.93
CA ILE A 193 -12.63 -6.21 17.71
C ILE A 193 -13.87 -7.04 18.03
N GLU A 194 -14.91 -6.38 18.54
CA GLU A 194 -16.16 -7.05 18.97
C GLU A 194 -17.00 -7.54 17.80
N ARG A 195 -16.84 -6.93 16.64
CA ARG A 195 -17.54 -7.27 15.39
C ARG A 195 -16.64 -7.05 14.18
N GLU A 196 -16.67 -7.98 13.24
CA GLU A 196 -15.98 -7.85 11.96
C GLU A 196 -16.44 -6.61 11.19
N GLY A 197 -15.47 -5.94 10.58
CA GLY A 197 -15.71 -4.76 9.76
C GLY A 197 -15.73 -5.04 8.27
N ARG A 198 -15.52 -4.02 7.48
CA ARG A 198 -15.58 -4.10 6.02
C ARG A 198 -14.33 -4.73 5.40
N VAL A 199 -13.18 -4.65 6.07
CA VAL A 199 -11.94 -5.28 5.60
C VAL A 199 -12.15 -6.77 5.34
N GLN A 200 -12.71 -7.51 6.31
CA GLN A 200 -12.96 -8.95 6.18
C GLN A 200 -13.94 -9.27 5.07
N TYR A 201 -15.00 -8.48 4.95
CA TYR A 201 -16.00 -8.64 3.89
C TYR A 201 -15.36 -8.46 2.51
N LEU A 202 -14.59 -7.38 2.30
CA LEU A 202 -13.98 -7.09 1.01
C LEU A 202 -12.91 -8.13 0.64
N LEU A 203 -12.04 -8.53 1.58
CA LEU A 203 -11.04 -9.58 1.35
C LEU A 203 -11.66 -10.94 1.02
N SER A 204 -12.84 -11.25 1.58
CA SER A 204 -13.54 -12.51 1.34
C SER A 204 -14.27 -12.55 -0.01
N ASN A 205 -14.84 -11.43 -0.45
CA ASN A 205 -15.78 -11.42 -1.58
C ASN A 205 -15.18 -10.90 -2.88
N TYR A 206 -14.03 -10.20 -2.83
CA TYR A 206 -13.41 -9.61 -4.01
C TYR A 206 -12.03 -10.23 -4.29
N PRO A 207 -11.84 -10.90 -5.44
CA PRO A 207 -10.57 -11.53 -5.78
C PRO A 207 -9.46 -10.52 -6.04
N ASN A 208 -9.79 -9.30 -6.41
CA ASN A 208 -8.90 -8.24 -6.86
C ASN A 208 -8.46 -7.25 -5.77
N ILE A 209 -8.76 -7.50 -4.49
CA ILE A 209 -8.24 -6.72 -3.35
C ILE A 209 -7.27 -7.56 -2.50
N TYR A 210 -6.17 -6.96 -2.10
CA TYR A 210 -5.16 -7.42 -1.15
C TYR A 210 -4.94 -6.36 -0.09
N ALA A 211 -4.29 -6.70 1.01
CA ALA A 211 -3.96 -5.74 2.05
C ALA A 211 -2.47 -5.80 2.43
N ASP A 212 -1.86 -4.64 2.54
CA ASP A 212 -0.49 -4.43 2.97
C ASP A 212 -0.44 -4.22 4.49
N LEU A 213 0.31 -5.07 5.18
CA LEU A 213 0.44 -5.08 6.65
C LEU A 213 1.42 -4.03 7.19
N SER A 214 1.92 -3.14 6.35
CA SER A 214 2.95 -2.17 6.70
C SER A 214 2.46 -1.06 7.64
N ALA A 215 3.42 -0.26 8.10
CA ALA A 215 3.20 0.88 9.02
C ALA A 215 2.66 0.51 10.40
N GLY A 216 2.45 1.54 11.20
CA GLY A 216 1.79 1.43 12.51
C GLY A 216 0.31 1.04 12.40
N SER A 217 -0.36 1.33 11.29
CA SER A 217 -1.77 1.01 11.08
C SER A 217 -2.00 -0.50 10.94
N GLY A 218 -1.23 -1.18 10.10
CA GLY A 218 -1.29 -2.64 9.97
C GLY A 218 -0.87 -3.35 11.25
N TYR A 219 0.22 -2.88 11.89
CA TYR A 219 0.64 -3.40 13.19
C TYR A 219 -0.45 -3.26 14.27
N ASN A 220 -1.06 -2.07 14.38
CA ASN A 220 -2.15 -1.82 15.32
C ASN A 220 -3.35 -2.74 15.09
N ALA A 221 -3.76 -2.90 13.84
CA ALA A 221 -4.91 -3.75 13.47
C ALA A 221 -4.73 -5.20 13.96
N LEU A 222 -3.50 -5.73 13.90
CA LEU A 222 -3.18 -7.10 14.30
C LEU A 222 -2.88 -7.26 15.80
N THR A 223 -2.48 -6.20 16.48
CA THR A 223 -1.98 -6.32 17.86
C THR A 223 -2.88 -5.71 18.92
N ARG A 224 -3.82 -4.84 18.56
CA ARG A 224 -4.79 -4.28 19.55
C ARG A 224 -5.74 -5.34 20.12
N ASP A 225 -5.97 -6.43 19.38
CA ASP A 225 -6.65 -7.64 19.79
C ASP A 225 -5.84 -8.85 19.31
N PRO A 226 -4.91 -9.37 20.12
CA PRO A 226 -3.97 -10.39 19.70
C PRO A 226 -4.61 -11.72 19.26
N GLU A 227 -5.70 -12.12 19.89
CA GLU A 227 -6.43 -13.35 19.55
C GLU A 227 -7.07 -13.20 18.17
N TYR A 228 -7.76 -12.10 17.95
CA TYR A 228 -8.35 -11.78 16.68
C TYR A 228 -7.28 -11.58 15.57
N GLY A 229 -6.16 -10.95 15.88
CA GLY A 229 -5.05 -10.79 14.92
C GLY A 229 -4.51 -12.11 14.39
N VAL A 230 -4.38 -13.12 15.26
CA VAL A 230 -3.99 -14.50 14.85
C VAL A 230 -5.06 -15.14 13.97
N GLU A 231 -6.34 -15.01 14.34
CA GLU A 231 -7.46 -15.52 13.54
C GLU A 231 -7.48 -14.85 12.15
N PHE A 232 -7.37 -13.53 12.10
CA PHE A 232 -7.33 -12.75 10.86
C PHE A 232 -6.19 -13.20 9.93
N LEU A 233 -4.97 -13.33 10.44
CA LEU A 233 -3.83 -13.83 9.68
C LEU A 233 -4.07 -15.26 9.17
N ASN A 234 -4.64 -16.13 9.99
CA ASN A 234 -4.97 -17.49 9.60
C ASN A 234 -5.99 -17.57 8.46
N ARG A 235 -6.97 -16.67 8.46
CA ARG A 235 -8.06 -16.64 7.48
C ARG A 235 -7.62 -15.99 6.15
N PHE A 236 -6.87 -14.89 6.23
CA PHE A 236 -6.58 -14.05 5.06
C PHE A 236 -5.13 -14.13 4.56
N HIS A 237 -4.32 -15.08 5.03
CA HIS A 237 -2.90 -15.20 4.65
C HIS A 237 -2.63 -15.14 3.14
N ASN A 238 -3.57 -15.57 2.30
CA ASN A 238 -3.46 -15.56 0.83
C ASN A 238 -3.81 -14.20 0.19
N LYS A 239 -4.20 -13.21 0.99
CA LYS A 239 -4.57 -11.84 0.59
C LYS A 239 -3.70 -10.78 1.26
N LEU A 240 -2.79 -11.18 2.13
CA LEU A 240 -1.96 -10.27 2.91
C LEU A 240 -0.54 -10.22 2.35
N LEU A 241 0.02 -9.01 2.34
CA LEU A 241 1.38 -8.73 1.89
C LEU A 241 2.21 -8.22 3.07
N PHE A 242 3.42 -8.74 3.22
CA PHE A 242 4.40 -8.18 4.13
C PHE A 242 4.91 -6.85 3.58
N GLY A 243 4.87 -5.81 4.39
CA GLY A 243 5.42 -4.50 4.12
C GLY A 243 5.91 -3.85 5.40
N THR A 244 6.85 -2.90 5.30
CA THR A 244 7.37 -2.19 6.46
C THR A 244 6.98 -0.72 6.52
N ASP A 245 6.73 -0.11 5.37
CA ASP A 245 6.62 1.36 5.21
C ASP A 245 7.86 2.07 5.77
N TYR A 246 9.03 1.48 5.52
CA TYR A 246 10.31 2.04 5.98
C TYR A 246 10.68 3.27 5.14
N LEU A 247 10.68 4.42 5.77
CA LEU A 247 10.92 5.72 5.12
C LEU A 247 11.96 6.59 5.84
N SER A 248 12.39 6.20 7.05
CA SER A 248 13.35 6.96 7.86
C SER A 248 14.31 6.04 8.62
N PRO A 249 15.62 6.36 8.71
CA PRO A 249 16.62 5.50 9.35
C PRO A 249 16.34 5.10 10.79
N ASN A 250 15.61 5.93 11.53
CA ASN A 250 15.33 5.72 12.95
C ASN A 250 13.96 5.08 13.22
N GLN A 251 13.23 4.71 12.16
CA GLN A 251 11.90 4.12 12.28
C GLN A 251 11.97 2.73 12.90
N GLN A 252 11.09 2.47 13.87
CA GLN A 252 10.87 1.16 14.44
C GLN A 252 9.93 0.36 13.52
N LEU A 253 10.33 -0.87 13.19
CA LEU A 253 9.60 -1.74 12.26
C LEU A 253 8.98 -2.93 13.05
N LEU A 254 8.08 -2.61 13.99
CA LEU A 254 7.48 -3.59 14.92
C LEU A 254 6.75 -4.72 14.20
N ILE A 255 6.19 -4.48 13.04
CA ILE A 255 5.49 -5.48 12.23
C ILE A 255 6.39 -6.66 11.84
N VAL A 256 7.69 -6.42 11.62
CA VAL A 256 8.65 -7.47 11.23
C VAL A 256 8.79 -8.51 12.33
N GLU A 257 9.04 -8.06 13.56
CA GLU A 257 9.21 -8.94 14.71
C GLU A 257 7.90 -9.64 15.05
N TYR A 258 6.78 -8.94 14.99
CA TYR A 258 5.47 -9.51 15.22
C TYR A 258 5.17 -10.66 14.25
N LEU A 259 5.28 -10.45 12.94
CA LEU A 259 4.96 -11.47 11.93
C LEU A 259 5.93 -12.66 11.96
N LYS A 260 7.19 -12.47 12.34
CA LYS A 260 8.13 -13.58 12.54
C LYS A 260 7.72 -14.49 13.70
N ASN A 261 7.21 -13.92 14.78
CA ASN A 261 6.95 -14.64 16.03
C ASN A 261 5.48 -15.01 16.24
N VAL A 262 4.54 -14.47 15.45
CA VAL A 262 3.10 -14.80 15.57
C VAL A 262 2.85 -16.29 15.35
N ASN A 263 1.95 -16.86 16.16
CA ASN A 263 1.64 -18.29 16.13
C ASN A 263 0.67 -18.66 14.99
N ILE A 264 1.19 -18.72 13.78
CA ILE A 264 0.53 -19.27 12.58
C ILE A 264 1.49 -20.23 11.88
N SER A 265 0.97 -21.10 10.99
CA SER A 265 1.84 -22.07 10.30
C SER A 265 2.87 -21.41 9.40
N GLU A 266 4.03 -22.06 9.25
CA GLU A 266 5.11 -21.56 8.38
C GLU A 266 4.68 -21.43 6.91
N GLU A 267 3.75 -22.27 6.46
CA GLU A 267 3.15 -22.15 5.14
C GLU A 267 2.40 -20.81 4.96
N LYS A 268 1.59 -20.41 5.95
CA LYS A 268 0.87 -19.13 5.94
C LYS A 268 1.84 -17.95 6.04
N LYS A 269 2.87 -18.05 6.88
CA LYS A 269 3.94 -17.04 6.90
C LYS A 269 4.61 -16.91 5.54
N LYS A 270 4.90 -18.02 4.87
CA LYS A 270 5.49 -18.04 3.53
C LYS A 270 4.61 -17.32 2.51
N MET A 271 3.28 -17.53 2.56
CA MET A 271 2.33 -16.79 1.72
C MET A 271 2.45 -15.28 1.94
N ILE A 272 2.41 -14.82 3.19
CA ILE A 272 2.47 -13.40 3.55
C ILE A 272 3.83 -12.79 3.18
N PHE A 273 4.94 -13.49 3.49
CA PHE A 273 6.29 -12.98 3.31
C PHE A 273 6.82 -13.05 1.87
N TYR A 274 6.26 -13.93 1.02
CA TYR A 274 6.84 -14.21 -0.30
C TYR A 274 5.81 -14.41 -1.41
N GLU A 275 4.95 -15.42 -1.28
CA GLU A 275 4.26 -15.98 -2.43
C GLU A 275 3.21 -15.01 -3.00
N ASN A 276 2.49 -14.29 -2.13
CA ASN A 276 1.53 -13.28 -2.58
C ASN A 276 2.24 -12.15 -3.33
N ALA A 277 3.38 -11.67 -2.80
CA ALA A 277 4.17 -10.62 -3.45
C ALA A 277 4.72 -11.10 -4.81
N LYS A 278 5.29 -12.31 -4.88
CA LYS A 278 5.78 -12.89 -6.14
C LYS A 278 4.69 -12.97 -7.20
N LYS A 279 3.50 -13.44 -6.80
CA LYS A 279 2.33 -13.53 -7.68
C LYS A 279 1.98 -12.16 -8.27
N LEU A 280 1.88 -11.12 -7.44
CA LEU A 280 1.49 -9.78 -7.90
C LEU A 280 2.58 -9.09 -8.72
N LEU A 281 3.84 -9.38 -8.46
CA LEU A 281 5.00 -8.79 -9.15
C LEU A 281 5.42 -9.57 -10.42
N ASN A 282 4.87 -10.76 -10.65
CA ASN A 282 5.26 -11.67 -11.72
C ASN A 282 6.77 -11.99 -11.69
N ILE A 283 7.31 -12.44 -10.53
CA ILE A 283 8.72 -12.78 -10.32
C ILE A 283 8.92 -14.13 -9.65
#